data_0e927a763da96034f4a9462d10aed562
#
_entry.id   0e927a763da96034f4a9462d10aed562
#
_cell.length_a   1.000
_cell.length_b   1.000
_cell.length_c   1.000
_cell.angle_alpha   90.00
_cell.angle_beta   90.00
_cell.angle_gamma   90.00
#
_symmetry.space_group_name_H-M   'P 1'
#
loop_
_entity.id
_entity.type
_entity.pdbx_description
1 polymer ?
#
loop_
_entity_poly.entity_id
_entity_poly.type
_entity_poly.pdbx_seq_one_letter_code
_entity_poly.pdbx_strand_id
1 'polypeptide(L)'
;MKRIGNIRDTHGYLDTIDLVLDATMDQNIDMWLHAGDYGDDARYMQTRTDVPVYAVRGNNDRVHPLEPKEQLIPLEDTYIYMTHGHEVSYDKRIQELVHVGNAMGARLIVCGHSHVYKKELLGDTLFVNPGSIALPRDGSGGTFAIVTYEDGAFDVECVYKQDII
;
A
#
# COMPACT_ATOMS: atom_id res chain seq x y z
N MET A 1 -7.57 7.92 -16.09
CA MET A 1 -6.89 8.14 -14.77
C MET A 1 -7.31 7.08 -13.77
N LYS A 2 -6.36 6.51 -13.06
CA LYS A 2 -6.62 5.56 -11.98
C LYS A 2 -6.08 6.11 -10.67
N ARG A 3 -6.86 5.99 -9.60
CA ARG A 3 -6.46 6.41 -8.26
C ARG A 3 -6.42 5.20 -7.34
N ILE A 4 -5.29 5.02 -6.69
CA ILE A 4 -4.97 3.82 -5.92
C ILE A 4 -4.66 4.23 -4.49
N GLY A 5 -5.52 3.82 -3.55
CA GLY A 5 -5.26 4.02 -2.13
C GLY A 5 -4.30 2.96 -1.62
N ASN A 6 -3.34 3.36 -0.81
CA ASN A 6 -2.32 2.46 -0.25
C ASN A 6 -2.30 2.64 1.26
N ILE A 7 -2.59 1.58 1.99
CA ILE A 7 -2.63 1.58 3.44
C ILE A 7 -1.94 0.32 3.96
N ARG A 8 -1.39 0.36 5.15
CA ARG A 8 -0.84 -0.81 5.80
C ARG A 8 -0.77 -0.62 7.30
N ASP A 9 -0.51 -1.74 7.98
CA ASP A 9 -0.16 -1.74 9.40
C ASP A 9 -1.29 -1.18 10.26
N THR A 10 -2.50 -1.66 9.98
CA THR A 10 -3.72 -1.22 10.65
C THR A 10 -3.90 -1.82 12.04
N HIS A 11 -3.23 -2.92 12.36
CA HIS A 11 -3.12 -3.55 13.69
C HIS A 11 -4.46 -3.76 14.41
N GLY A 12 -5.51 -4.14 13.66
CA GLY A 12 -6.81 -4.38 14.24
C GLY A 12 -7.60 -3.13 14.64
N TYR A 13 -7.11 -1.94 14.29
CA TYR A 13 -7.79 -0.68 14.58
C TYR A 13 -8.82 -0.37 13.49
N LEU A 14 -9.99 -1.00 13.59
CA LEU A 14 -11.04 -0.88 12.57
C LEU A 14 -11.58 0.53 12.44
N ASP A 15 -11.60 1.30 13.52
CA ASP A 15 -12.02 2.70 13.49
C ASP A 15 -11.11 3.54 12.59
N THR A 16 -9.82 3.21 12.53
CA THR A 16 -8.87 3.89 11.64
C THR A 16 -9.18 3.59 10.18
N ILE A 17 -9.55 2.36 9.87
CA ILE A 17 -9.96 1.98 8.51
C ILE A 17 -11.21 2.77 8.10
N ASP A 18 -12.21 2.83 8.98
CA ASP A 18 -13.44 3.59 8.72
C ASP A 18 -13.12 5.07 8.50
N LEU A 19 -12.23 5.65 9.30
CA LEU A 19 -11.80 7.03 9.17
C LEU A 19 -11.17 7.31 7.79
N VAL A 20 -10.28 6.42 7.35
CA VAL A 20 -9.62 6.57 6.04
C VAL A 20 -10.62 6.46 4.90
N LEU A 21 -11.52 5.48 4.95
CA LEU A 21 -12.54 5.29 3.91
C LEU A 21 -13.50 6.47 3.85
N ASP A 22 -13.94 6.99 4.99
CA ASP A 22 -14.84 8.15 5.05
C ASP A 22 -14.15 9.41 4.51
N ALA A 23 -12.88 9.63 4.87
CA ALA A 23 -12.13 10.80 4.45
C ALA A 23 -11.84 10.81 2.94
N THR A 24 -11.85 9.65 2.28
CA THR A 24 -11.54 9.52 0.86
C THR A 24 -12.76 9.20 0.00
N MET A 25 -13.95 9.19 0.58
CA MET A 25 -15.18 8.76 -0.07
C MET A 25 -15.47 9.53 -1.37
N ASP A 26 -15.13 10.81 -1.44
CA ASP A 26 -15.37 11.68 -2.58
C ASP A 26 -14.15 11.84 -3.52
N GLN A 27 -13.11 11.05 -3.31
CA GLN A 27 -11.88 11.18 -4.11
C GLN A 27 -11.77 10.19 -5.27
N ASN A 28 -12.81 9.41 -5.53
CA ASN A 28 -12.88 8.47 -6.66
C ASN A 28 -11.71 7.45 -6.66
N ILE A 29 -11.46 6.84 -5.50
CA ILE A 29 -10.46 5.77 -5.39
C ILE A 29 -10.95 4.56 -6.18
N ASP A 30 -10.13 4.03 -7.07
CA ASP A 30 -10.47 2.88 -7.93
C ASP A 30 -10.15 1.53 -7.29
N MET A 31 -9.18 1.48 -6.41
CA MET A 31 -8.81 0.27 -5.68
C MET A 31 -8.02 0.63 -4.43
N TRP A 32 -7.99 -0.28 -3.47
CA TRP A 32 -7.17 -0.16 -2.26
C TRP A 32 -6.13 -1.28 -2.22
N LEU A 33 -4.93 -0.94 -1.79
CA LEU A 33 -3.85 -1.88 -1.55
C LEU A 33 -3.52 -1.88 -0.07
N HIS A 34 -3.55 -3.05 0.55
CA HIS A 34 -3.17 -3.25 1.95
C HIS A 34 -1.85 -4.02 1.99
N ALA A 35 -0.77 -3.33 2.29
CA ALA A 35 0.59 -3.84 2.12
C ALA A 35 1.10 -4.66 3.31
N GLY A 36 0.19 -5.32 4.02
CA GLY A 36 0.56 -6.31 5.02
C GLY A 36 0.30 -5.93 6.47
N ASP A 37 0.50 -6.91 7.31
CA ASP A 37 0.14 -7.00 8.71
C ASP A 37 -1.38 -6.94 8.92
N TYR A 38 -1.92 -8.01 9.50
CA TYR A 38 -3.35 -8.17 9.81
C TYR A 38 -4.25 -8.26 8.57
N GLY A 39 -4.21 -9.42 7.90
CA GLY A 39 -5.09 -9.70 6.76
C GLY A 39 -6.58 -9.60 7.10
N ASP A 40 -6.98 -9.82 8.36
CA ASP A 40 -8.35 -9.61 8.80
C ASP A 40 -8.81 -8.17 8.60
N ASP A 41 -7.91 -7.21 8.74
CA ASP A 41 -8.22 -5.80 8.53
C ASP A 41 -8.51 -5.51 7.06
N ALA A 42 -7.77 -6.14 6.15
CA ALA A 42 -8.03 -5.99 4.72
C ALA A 42 -9.40 -6.59 4.35
N ARG A 43 -9.76 -7.71 4.94
CA ARG A 43 -11.08 -8.31 4.75
C ARG A 43 -12.20 -7.43 5.29
N TYR A 44 -12.00 -6.83 6.47
CA TYR A 44 -12.93 -5.85 7.01
C TYR A 44 -13.09 -4.67 6.05
N MET A 45 -11.97 -4.13 5.57
CA MET A 45 -11.98 -3.00 4.63
C MET A 45 -12.81 -3.32 3.38
N GLN A 46 -12.72 -4.56 2.85
CA GLN A 46 -13.51 -4.96 1.69
C GLN A 46 -15.01 -4.95 1.99
N THR A 47 -15.43 -5.15 3.23
CA THR A 47 -16.85 -5.06 3.58
C THR A 47 -17.37 -3.63 3.65
N ARG A 48 -16.47 -2.64 3.67
CA ARG A 48 -16.80 -1.23 3.85
C ARG A 48 -16.65 -0.40 2.57
N THR A 49 -16.19 -1.00 1.49
CA THR A 49 -16.02 -0.31 0.21
C THR A 49 -16.45 -1.21 -0.95
N ASP A 50 -16.94 -0.59 -2.03
CA ASP A 50 -17.37 -1.30 -3.24
C ASP A 50 -16.22 -1.55 -4.21
N VAL A 51 -15.09 -0.87 -4.04
CA VAL A 51 -13.93 -1.06 -4.91
C VAL A 51 -13.07 -2.23 -4.43
N PRO A 52 -12.28 -2.86 -5.31
CA PRO A 52 -11.44 -4.00 -4.89
C PRO A 52 -10.40 -3.59 -3.83
N VAL A 53 -10.19 -4.47 -2.86
CA VAL A 53 -9.10 -4.37 -1.87
C VAL A 53 -8.17 -5.55 -2.10
N TYR A 54 -6.93 -5.26 -2.47
CA TYR A 54 -5.88 -6.27 -2.63
C TYR A 54 -4.96 -6.23 -1.44
N ALA A 55 -4.56 -7.40 -0.93
CA ALA A 55 -3.74 -7.48 0.27
C ALA A 55 -2.64 -8.51 0.12
N VAL A 56 -1.54 -8.30 0.84
CA VAL A 56 -0.48 -9.28 1.03
C VAL A 56 -0.30 -9.54 2.52
N ARG A 57 0.22 -10.72 2.86
CA ARG A 57 0.50 -11.04 4.26
C ARG A 57 1.80 -10.38 4.71
N GLY A 58 1.83 -9.95 5.97
CA GLY A 58 3.02 -9.42 6.60
C GLY A 58 3.61 -10.42 7.59
N ASN A 59 4.66 -9.98 8.29
CA ASN A 59 5.32 -10.81 9.29
C ASN A 59 4.50 -11.00 10.58
N ASN A 60 3.45 -10.21 10.77
CA ASN A 60 2.52 -10.35 11.91
C ASN A 60 1.28 -11.18 11.57
N ASP A 61 1.10 -11.58 10.32
CA ASP A 61 0.06 -12.52 9.92
C ASP A 61 0.50 -13.92 10.30
N ARG A 62 -0.27 -14.53 11.19
CA ARG A 62 0.11 -15.77 11.83
C ARG A 62 -0.47 -16.98 11.11
N VAL A 63 -0.63 -18.07 11.85
CA VAL A 63 -1.08 -19.37 11.41
C VAL A 63 -2.19 -19.28 10.35
N HIS A 64 -1.96 -19.89 9.19
CA HIS A 64 -2.89 -19.99 8.07
C HIS A 64 -3.34 -18.63 7.48
N PRO A 65 -2.39 -17.74 7.10
CA PRO A 65 -2.78 -16.49 6.44
C PRO A 65 -3.45 -16.80 5.09
N LEU A 66 -4.55 -16.09 4.80
CA LEU A 66 -5.28 -16.23 3.53
C LEU A 66 -4.64 -15.40 2.43
N GLU A 67 -3.97 -14.31 2.79
CA GLU A 67 -3.37 -13.39 1.84
C GLU A 67 -2.04 -13.96 1.32
N PRO A 68 -1.72 -13.77 0.02
CA PRO A 68 -0.44 -14.21 -0.54
C PRO A 68 0.73 -13.35 -0.03
N LYS A 69 1.95 -13.85 -0.22
CA LYS A 69 3.17 -13.10 0.11
C LYS A 69 3.35 -11.89 -0.79
N GLU A 70 2.92 -12.00 -2.04
CA GLU A 70 3.06 -10.95 -3.05
C GLU A 70 1.88 -11.01 -4.00
N GLN A 71 1.59 -9.88 -4.65
CA GLN A 71 0.57 -9.80 -5.69
C GLN A 71 1.07 -9.00 -6.88
N LEU A 72 0.66 -9.43 -8.07
CA LEU A 72 0.83 -8.69 -9.31
C LEU A 72 -0.55 -8.29 -9.80
N ILE A 73 -0.84 -6.98 -9.81
CA ILE A 73 -2.17 -6.45 -10.06
C ILE A 73 -2.15 -5.64 -11.34
N PRO A 74 -3.04 -5.91 -12.32
CA PRO A 74 -3.11 -5.11 -13.54
C PRO A 74 -3.45 -3.65 -13.26
N LEU A 75 -2.76 -2.73 -13.93
CA LEU A 75 -3.01 -1.30 -13.87
C LEU A 75 -2.89 -0.73 -15.29
N GLU A 76 -4.01 -0.65 -16.02
CA GLU A 76 -4.07 -0.21 -17.40
C GLU A 76 -3.03 -0.93 -18.29
N ASP A 77 -1.97 -0.23 -18.73
CA ASP A 77 -0.92 -0.80 -19.60
C ASP A 77 0.28 -1.35 -18.84
N THR A 78 0.20 -1.40 -17.53
CA THR A 78 1.29 -1.90 -16.67
C THR A 78 0.73 -2.75 -15.54
N TYR A 79 1.56 -3.01 -14.52
CA TYR A 79 1.19 -3.80 -13.35
C TYR A 79 1.69 -3.12 -12.08
N ILE A 80 1.02 -3.47 -10.97
CA ILE A 80 1.47 -3.15 -9.62
C ILE A 80 2.06 -4.42 -9.02
N TYR A 81 3.28 -4.34 -8.53
CA TYR A 81 3.88 -5.41 -7.72
C TYR A 81 3.81 -4.98 -6.25
N MET A 82 3.13 -5.77 -5.44
CA MET A 82 2.95 -5.49 -4.02
C MET A 82 3.47 -6.62 -3.16
N THR A 83 4.25 -6.28 -2.13
CA THR A 83 4.73 -7.22 -1.12
C THR A 83 4.90 -6.48 0.20
N HIS A 84 4.88 -7.23 1.33
CA HIS A 84 5.16 -6.59 2.62
C HIS A 84 6.63 -6.16 2.74
N GLY A 85 7.54 -6.98 2.21
CA GLY A 85 8.96 -6.63 2.18
C GLY A 85 9.78 -7.13 3.36
N HIS A 86 9.20 -7.87 4.30
CA HIS A 86 9.92 -8.34 5.49
C HIS A 86 10.98 -9.41 5.16
N GLU A 87 10.91 -10.04 3.97
CA GLU A 87 11.87 -11.06 3.54
C GLU A 87 13.09 -10.47 2.81
N VAL A 88 13.11 -9.15 2.58
CA VAL A 88 14.20 -8.47 1.85
C VAL A 88 14.98 -7.61 2.83
N SER A 89 16.32 -7.60 2.73
CA SER A 89 17.15 -6.80 3.63
C SER A 89 16.80 -5.31 3.52
N TYR A 90 16.83 -4.61 4.65
CA TYR A 90 16.42 -3.22 4.73
C TYR A 90 17.24 -2.32 3.78
N ASP A 91 18.56 -2.50 3.75
CA ASP A 91 19.46 -1.65 2.98
C ASP A 91 19.26 -1.74 1.47
N LYS A 92 18.78 -2.89 0.98
CA LYS A 92 18.67 -3.17 -0.45
C LYS A 92 17.22 -3.26 -0.91
N ARG A 93 16.27 -3.04 -0.01
CA ARG A 93 14.86 -3.34 -0.27
C ARG A 93 14.33 -2.67 -1.53
N ILE A 94 14.58 -1.37 -1.69
CA ILE A 94 14.03 -0.63 -2.82
C ILE A 94 14.59 -1.17 -4.13
N GLN A 95 15.91 -1.30 -4.23
CA GLN A 95 16.57 -1.76 -5.45
C GLN A 95 16.16 -3.17 -5.83
N GLU A 96 16.12 -4.09 -4.86
CA GLU A 96 15.76 -5.48 -5.11
C GLU A 96 14.28 -5.61 -5.52
N LEU A 97 13.39 -4.92 -4.84
CA LEU A 97 11.96 -4.99 -5.14
C LEU A 97 11.63 -4.34 -6.48
N VAL A 98 12.28 -3.23 -6.82
CA VAL A 98 12.13 -2.62 -8.14
C VAL A 98 12.63 -3.57 -9.23
N HIS A 99 13.76 -4.22 -9.01
CA HIS A 99 14.29 -5.20 -9.96
C HIS A 99 13.29 -6.36 -10.18
N VAL A 100 12.78 -6.94 -9.11
CA VAL A 100 11.80 -8.03 -9.19
C VAL A 100 10.52 -7.57 -9.89
N GLY A 101 9.99 -6.42 -9.51
CA GLY A 101 8.77 -5.88 -10.11
C GLY A 101 8.93 -5.58 -11.59
N ASN A 102 10.05 -4.97 -12.00
CA ASN A 102 10.32 -4.69 -13.40
C ASN A 102 10.42 -5.97 -14.23
N ALA A 103 11.01 -7.02 -13.67
CA ALA A 103 11.08 -8.33 -14.35
C ALA A 103 9.69 -8.93 -14.58
N MET A 104 8.70 -8.54 -13.77
CA MET A 104 7.29 -8.95 -13.90
C MET A 104 6.45 -8.00 -14.75
N GLY A 105 7.03 -6.91 -15.25
CA GLY A 105 6.33 -5.91 -16.03
C GLY A 105 5.67 -4.81 -15.20
N ALA A 106 5.96 -4.72 -13.92
CA ALA A 106 5.37 -3.72 -13.03
C ALA A 106 6.17 -2.41 -13.03
N ARG A 107 5.47 -1.28 -13.03
CA ARG A 107 6.05 0.05 -12.89
C ARG A 107 5.63 0.74 -11.60
N LEU A 108 4.73 0.14 -10.82
CA LEU A 108 4.40 0.59 -9.47
C LEU A 108 4.74 -0.53 -8.51
N ILE A 109 5.62 -0.24 -7.56
CA ILE A 109 6.07 -1.19 -6.55
C ILE A 109 5.59 -0.68 -5.18
N VAL A 110 4.79 -1.47 -4.49
CA VAL A 110 4.24 -1.12 -3.19
C VAL A 110 4.77 -2.08 -2.14
N CYS A 111 5.34 -1.52 -1.09
CA CYS A 111 5.97 -2.29 -0.02
C CYS A 111 5.64 -1.66 1.33
N GLY A 112 5.66 -2.48 2.38
CA GLY A 112 5.47 -2.03 3.75
C GLY A 112 6.67 -2.32 4.63
N HIS A 113 6.41 -2.80 5.84
CA HIS A 113 7.34 -3.27 6.87
C HIS A 113 8.11 -2.20 7.62
N SER A 114 8.72 -1.21 6.97
CA SER A 114 9.57 -0.23 7.65
C SER A 114 8.82 0.76 8.55
N HIS A 115 7.49 0.85 8.45
CA HIS A 115 6.61 1.77 9.17
C HIS A 115 6.88 3.25 8.87
N VAL A 116 7.67 3.55 7.84
CA VAL A 116 8.01 4.91 7.45
C VAL A 116 7.57 5.15 6.00
N TYR A 117 6.84 6.24 5.78
CA TYR A 117 6.46 6.63 4.43
C TYR A 117 7.68 6.89 3.57
N LYS A 118 7.65 6.38 2.34
CA LYS A 118 8.71 6.63 1.38
C LYS A 118 8.18 6.56 -0.04
N LYS A 119 8.65 7.47 -0.89
CA LYS A 119 8.46 7.36 -2.33
C LYS A 119 9.79 7.58 -3.03
N GLU A 120 10.01 6.86 -4.11
CA GLU A 120 11.22 7.00 -4.92
C GLU A 120 10.92 6.64 -6.36
N LEU A 121 11.32 7.48 -7.29
CA LEU A 121 11.17 7.23 -8.72
C LEU A 121 12.51 6.77 -9.27
N LEU A 122 12.55 5.53 -9.79
CA LEU A 122 13.75 4.94 -10.40
C LEU A 122 13.45 4.73 -11.88
N GLY A 123 13.95 5.63 -12.73
CA GLY A 123 13.57 5.64 -14.14
C GLY A 123 12.09 5.96 -14.28
N ASP A 124 11.30 5.06 -14.85
CA ASP A 124 9.86 5.20 -14.98
C ASP A 124 9.08 4.33 -13.96
N THR A 125 9.78 3.75 -12.98
CA THR A 125 9.19 2.90 -11.94
C THR A 125 9.10 3.65 -10.63
N LEU A 126 7.89 3.67 -10.05
CA LEU A 126 7.66 4.31 -8.77
C LEU A 126 7.64 3.27 -7.66
N PHE A 127 8.45 3.48 -6.62
CA PHE A 127 8.42 2.73 -5.36
C PHE A 127 7.69 3.54 -4.31
N VAL A 128 6.72 2.91 -3.61
CA VAL A 128 5.95 3.55 -2.54
C VAL A 128 5.88 2.63 -1.33
N ASN A 129 6.20 3.19 -0.17
CA ASN A 129 5.83 2.63 1.13
C ASN A 129 4.84 3.61 1.75
N PRO A 130 3.58 3.22 1.98
CA PRO A 130 2.58 4.17 2.51
C PRO A 130 2.81 4.57 3.96
N GLY A 131 3.79 4.00 4.63
CA GLY A 131 4.00 4.19 6.05
C GLY A 131 3.02 3.39 6.88
N SER A 132 3.07 3.55 8.19
CA SER A 132 2.13 2.89 9.10
C SER A 132 1.01 3.86 9.47
N ILE A 133 -0.24 3.43 9.33
CA ILE A 133 -1.36 4.25 9.77
C ILE A 133 -1.58 4.18 11.29
N ALA A 134 -1.17 3.08 11.91
CA ALA A 134 -1.38 2.84 13.34
C ALA A 134 -0.11 3.00 14.18
N LEU A 135 1.04 2.54 13.66
CA LEU A 135 2.30 2.49 14.41
C LEU A 135 3.45 3.11 13.61
N PRO A 136 3.40 4.43 13.33
CA PRO A 136 4.48 5.08 12.58
C PRO A 136 5.77 5.14 13.40
N ARG A 137 6.92 5.10 12.70
CA ARG A 137 8.24 5.21 13.34
C ARG A 137 8.95 6.53 13.00
N ASP A 138 8.25 7.43 12.32
CA ASP A 138 8.79 8.73 11.90
C ASP A 138 8.20 9.90 12.69
N GLY A 139 7.37 9.62 13.70
CA GLY A 139 6.73 10.64 14.52
C GLY A 139 5.55 11.33 13.85
N SER A 140 5.11 10.88 12.68
CA SER A 140 4.07 11.55 11.90
C SER A 140 2.66 11.40 12.46
N GLY A 141 2.43 10.47 13.38
CA GLY A 141 1.09 10.17 13.89
C GLY A 141 0.28 9.25 12.96
N GLY A 142 0.87 8.74 11.91
CA GLY A 142 0.25 7.83 10.95
C GLY A 142 0.10 8.42 9.57
N THR A 143 0.31 7.58 8.55
CA THR A 143 0.22 7.98 7.14
C THR A 143 -0.41 6.90 6.28
N PHE A 144 -0.99 7.32 5.16
CA PHE A 144 -1.30 6.45 4.03
C PHE A 144 -1.04 7.22 2.74
N ALA A 145 -1.11 6.56 1.59
CA ALA A 145 -0.76 7.20 0.33
C ALA A 145 -1.88 7.03 -0.69
N ILE A 146 -2.03 8.04 -1.55
CA ILE A 146 -2.88 7.94 -2.74
C ILE A 146 -1.99 8.13 -3.95
N VAL A 147 -1.93 7.10 -4.80
CA VAL A 147 -1.19 7.13 -6.06
C VAL A 147 -2.16 7.38 -7.20
N THR A 148 -1.85 8.34 -8.05
CA THR A 148 -2.62 8.60 -9.27
C THR A 148 -1.79 8.18 -10.48
N TYR A 149 -2.39 7.42 -11.39
CA TYR A 149 -1.77 7.02 -12.65
C TYR A 149 -2.58 7.60 -13.81
N GLU A 150 -1.95 8.43 -14.62
CA GLU A 150 -2.60 9.07 -15.75
C GLU A 150 -1.59 9.29 -16.87
N ASP A 151 -1.94 8.86 -18.09
CA ASP A 151 -1.10 9.05 -19.28
C ASP A 151 0.33 8.52 -19.12
N GLY A 152 0.47 7.39 -18.43
CA GLY A 152 1.77 6.76 -18.20
C GLY A 152 2.61 7.39 -17.09
N ALA A 153 2.08 8.36 -16.37
CA ALA A 153 2.80 9.07 -15.30
C ALA A 153 2.14 8.83 -13.94
N PHE A 154 2.97 8.74 -12.90
CA PHE A 154 2.52 8.58 -11.52
C PHE A 154 2.64 9.89 -10.75
N ASP A 155 1.67 10.11 -9.85
CA ASP A 155 1.73 11.13 -8.83
C ASP A 155 1.37 10.49 -7.48
N VAL A 156 1.95 10.96 -6.39
CA VAL A 156 1.76 10.38 -5.06
C VAL A 156 1.48 11.47 -4.04
N GLU A 157 0.39 11.29 -3.30
CA GLU A 157 0.07 12.12 -2.16
C GLU A 157 0.26 11.30 -0.88
N CYS A 158 1.08 11.80 0.05
CA CYS A 158 1.16 11.28 1.42
C CYS A 158 0.09 11.97 2.26
N VAL A 159 -0.84 11.19 2.81
CA VAL A 159 -1.90 11.73 3.65
C VAL A 159 -1.59 11.41 5.11
N TYR A 160 -1.61 12.44 5.95
CA TYR A 160 -1.37 12.28 7.38
C TYR A 160 -2.68 12.07 8.11
N LYS A 161 -2.73 11.05 8.96
CA LYS A 161 -3.92 10.72 9.74
C LYS A 161 -4.43 11.92 10.53
N GLN A 162 -3.52 12.72 11.09
CA GLN A 162 -3.88 13.91 11.87
C GLN A 162 -4.66 14.95 11.07
N ASP A 163 -4.55 14.94 9.73
CA ASP A 163 -5.23 15.89 8.86
C ASP A 163 -6.65 15.46 8.50
N ILE A 164 -7.05 14.24 8.84
CA ILE A 164 -8.37 13.70 8.51
C ILE A 164 -9.22 13.37 9.75
N ILE A 165 -8.68 13.55 10.94
CA ILE A 165 -9.48 13.38 12.15
C ILE A 165 -10.37 14.58 12.46
#